data_6458cf66b05f5e462c57371d0a297ccf
#
_entry.id   6458cf66b05f5e462c57371d0a297ccf
#
_cell.length_a   1.000
_cell.length_b   1.000
_cell.length_c   1.000
_cell.angle_alpha   90.00
_cell.angle_beta   90.00
_cell.angle_gamma   90.00
#
_symmetry.space_group_name_H-M   'P 1'
#
loop_
_entity.id
_entity.type
_entity.pdbx_description
1 polymer ?
#
loop_
_entity_poly.entity_id
_entity_poly.type
_entity_poly.pdbx_seq_one_letter_code
_entity_poly.pdbx_strand_id
1 'polypeptide(L)'
;MLKQLKLGTINDLAILLSLRQELTMAKQNLQPYKRYPQIPDYAKYSKLVAVAEERYEMAQKKLGMEIISFDFRTNEVKFTIMNTGEMFVVRKVLNGLTNKFEWMVM
;
A
#
# COMPACT_ATOMS: atom_id res chain seq x y z
N MET A 1 -5.44 -17.09 20.54
CA MET A 1 -4.63 -17.71 19.47
C MET A 1 -4.22 -16.65 18.47
N LEU A 2 -2.94 -16.44 18.28
CA LEU A 2 -2.46 -15.48 17.30
C LEU A 2 -2.67 -16.06 15.90
N LYS A 3 -3.48 -15.37 15.08
CA LYS A 3 -3.60 -15.74 13.66
C LYS A 3 -2.30 -15.38 12.96
N GLN A 4 -1.67 -16.36 12.32
CA GLN A 4 -0.53 -16.10 11.47
C GLN A 4 -0.99 -15.90 10.04
N LEU A 5 -0.40 -14.91 9.36
CA LEU A 5 -0.63 -14.71 7.94
C LEU A 5 0.11 -15.77 7.14
N LYS A 6 -0.54 -16.28 6.09
CA LYS A 6 0.12 -17.15 5.12
C LYS A 6 1.22 -16.37 4.40
N LEU A 7 2.30 -17.05 4.01
CA LEU A 7 3.40 -16.42 3.29
C LEU A 7 2.93 -15.74 2.01
N GLY A 8 2.00 -16.35 1.27
CA GLY A 8 1.42 -15.75 0.07
C GLY A 8 0.69 -14.44 0.37
N THR A 9 -0.04 -14.36 1.47
CA THR A 9 -0.72 -13.13 1.91
C THR A 9 0.30 -12.05 2.27
N ILE A 10 1.39 -12.40 2.93
CA ILE A 10 2.46 -11.46 3.28
C ILE A 10 3.11 -10.91 2.01
N ASN A 11 3.39 -11.76 1.03
CA ASN A 11 3.97 -11.34 -0.25
C ASN A 11 3.04 -10.40 -1.01
N ASP A 12 1.74 -10.73 -1.06
CA ASP A 12 0.74 -9.90 -1.71
C ASP A 12 0.61 -8.54 -1.01
N LEU A 13 0.64 -8.53 0.31
CA LEU A 13 0.60 -7.30 1.10
C LEU A 13 1.81 -6.42 0.79
N ALA A 14 3.00 -7.00 0.68
CA ALA A 14 4.22 -6.27 0.34
C ALA A 14 4.12 -5.63 -1.05
N ILE A 15 3.56 -6.36 -2.03
CA ILE A 15 3.34 -5.83 -3.39
C ILE A 15 2.39 -4.63 -3.35
N LEU A 16 1.26 -4.76 -2.65
CA LEU A 16 0.26 -3.68 -2.54
C LEU A 16 0.81 -2.46 -1.83
N LEU A 17 1.58 -2.65 -0.76
CA LEU A 17 2.20 -1.53 -0.04
C LEU A 17 3.22 -0.80 -0.91
N SER A 18 3.99 -1.53 -1.72
CA SER A 18 4.92 -0.93 -2.67
C SER A 18 4.20 -0.07 -3.70
N LEU A 19 3.11 -0.58 -4.28
CA LEU A 19 2.30 0.16 -5.26
C LEU A 19 1.61 1.37 -4.62
N ARG A 20 1.15 1.23 -3.38
CA ARG A 20 0.56 2.34 -2.62
C ARG A 20 1.59 3.45 -2.37
N GLN A 21 2.82 3.08 -2.07
CA GLN A 21 3.92 4.05 -1.90
C GLN A 21 4.22 4.78 -3.20
N GLU A 22 4.28 4.07 -4.32
CA GLU A 22 4.47 4.69 -5.64
C GLU A 22 3.37 5.72 -5.93
N LEU A 23 2.12 5.38 -5.64
CA LEU A 23 1.00 6.30 -5.81
C LEU A 23 1.12 7.53 -4.92
N THR A 24 1.50 7.34 -3.65
CA THR A 24 1.72 8.44 -2.70
C THR A 24 2.81 9.37 -3.20
N MET A 25 3.92 8.83 -3.68
CA MET A 25 5.03 9.63 -4.23
C MET A 25 4.63 10.38 -5.48
N ALA A 26 3.86 9.74 -6.38
CA ALA A 26 3.36 10.39 -7.58
C ALA A 26 2.46 11.59 -7.22
N LYS A 27 1.58 11.43 -6.23
CA LYS A 27 0.73 12.53 -5.74
C LYS A 27 1.55 13.66 -5.13
N GLN A 28 2.59 13.33 -4.37
CA GLN A 28 3.50 14.33 -3.80
C GLN A 28 4.24 15.11 -4.87
N ASN A 29 4.67 14.44 -5.93
CA ASN A 29 5.35 15.10 -7.05
C ASN A 29 4.42 16.03 -7.84
N LEU A 30 3.12 15.74 -7.89
CA LEU A 30 2.13 16.59 -8.53
C LEU A 30 1.78 17.81 -7.67
N GLN A 31 1.89 17.72 -6.36
CA GLN A 31 1.42 18.73 -5.41
C GLN A 31 1.90 20.15 -5.73
N PRO A 32 3.19 20.40 -6.05
CA PRO A 32 3.66 21.74 -6.36
C PRO A 32 3.01 22.36 -7.59
N TYR A 33 2.49 21.55 -8.51
CA TYR A 33 1.95 21.99 -9.79
C TYR A 33 0.43 22.12 -9.81
N LYS A 34 -0.26 21.73 -8.75
CA LYS A 34 -1.73 21.76 -8.69
C LYS A 34 -2.33 23.15 -8.91
N ARG A 35 -1.60 24.19 -8.55
CA ARG A 35 -2.03 25.58 -8.72
C ARG A 35 -1.74 26.13 -10.12
N TYR A 36 -0.99 25.37 -10.92
CA TYR A 36 -0.50 25.81 -12.23
C TYR A 36 -0.80 24.77 -13.32
N PRO A 37 -2.12 24.48 -13.58
CA PRO A 37 -2.48 23.39 -14.50
C PRO A 37 -2.06 23.66 -15.96
N GLN A 38 -1.70 24.90 -16.30
CA GLN A 38 -1.23 25.27 -17.63
C GLN A 38 0.24 24.90 -17.90
N ILE A 39 1.00 24.59 -16.86
CA ILE A 39 2.42 24.20 -16.99
C ILE A 39 2.49 22.76 -17.53
N PRO A 40 3.37 22.47 -18.54
CA PRO A 40 3.49 21.11 -19.09
C PRO A 40 3.80 20.04 -18.04
N ASP A 41 4.52 20.37 -16.98
CA ASP A 41 4.84 19.45 -15.89
C ASP A 41 3.60 18.97 -15.15
N TYR A 42 2.55 19.80 -15.05
CA TYR A 42 1.28 19.38 -14.45
C TYR A 42 0.67 18.19 -15.20
N ALA A 43 0.61 18.26 -16.52
CA ALA A 43 0.06 17.17 -17.34
C ALA A 43 0.90 15.89 -17.19
N LYS A 44 2.23 16.03 -17.17
CA LYS A 44 3.16 14.91 -16.99
C LYS A 44 2.95 14.20 -15.66
N TYR A 45 2.94 14.93 -14.56
CA TYR A 45 2.79 14.35 -13.22
C TYR A 45 1.37 13.86 -12.96
N SER A 46 0.36 14.53 -13.51
CA SER A 46 -1.03 14.09 -13.44
C SER A 46 -1.23 12.74 -14.12
N LYS A 47 -0.59 12.52 -15.27
CA LYS A 47 -0.60 11.23 -15.97
C LYS A 47 0.07 10.14 -15.14
N LEU A 48 1.19 10.43 -14.48
CA LEU A 48 1.88 9.48 -13.63
C LEU A 48 1.02 9.06 -12.43
N VAL A 49 0.27 9.99 -11.85
CA VAL A 49 -0.68 9.68 -10.77
C VAL A 49 -1.77 8.75 -11.29
N ALA A 50 -2.35 9.03 -12.45
CA ALA A 50 -3.41 8.20 -13.02
C ALA A 50 -2.92 6.76 -13.29
N VAL A 51 -1.72 6.62 -13.83
CA VAL A 51 -1.12 5.29 -14.08
C VAL A 51 -0.87 4.54 -12.76
N ALA A 52 -0.31 5.22 -11.76
CA ALA A 52 -0.04 4.61 -10.47
C ALA A 52 -1.34 4.18 -9.75
N GLU A 53 -2.39 5.00 -9.85
CA GLU A 53 -3.72 4.70 -9.30
C GLU A 53 -4.33 3.45 -9.94
N GLU A 54 -4.29 3.38 -11.28
CA GLU A 54 -4.80 2.23 -12.01
C GLU A 54 -4.05 0.95 -11.66
N ARG A 55 -2.72 1.01 -11.60
CA ARG A 55 -1.90 -0.15 -11.24
C ARG A 55 -2.23 -0.66 -9.84
N TYR A 56 -2.41 0.25 -8.89
CA TYR A 56 -2.75 -0.10 -7.52
C TYR A 56 -4.14 -0.74 -7.43
N GLU A 57 -5.14 -0.14 -8.07
CA GLU A 57 -6.51 -0.68 -8.08
C GLU A 57 -6.57 -2.06 -8.74
N MET A 58 -5.92 -2.23 -9.88
CA MET A 58 -5.87 -3.52 -10.57
C MET A 58 -5.20 -4.59 -9.74
N ALA A 59 -4.10 -4.25 -9.06
CA ALA A 59 -3.39 -5.19 -8.19
C ALA A 59 -4.27 -5.62 -7.00
N GLN A 60 -5.01 -4.69 -6.39
CA GLN A 60 -5.95 -5.04 -5.32
C GLN A 60 -7.00 -6.05 -5.78
N LYS A 61 -7.59 -5.82 -6.96
CA LYS A 61 -8.57 -6.74 -7.53
C LYS A 61 -7.97 -8.10 -7.85
N LYS A 62 -6.79 -8.10 -8.47
CA LYS A 62 -6.10 -9.34 -8.86
C LYS A 62 -5.72 -10.19 -7.65
N LEU A 63 -5.24 -9.57 -6.59
CA LEU A 63 -4.79 -10.25 -5.38
C LEU A 63 -5.94 -10.52 -4.40
N GLY A 64 -7.12 -9.92 -4.64
CA GLY A 64 -8.28 -10.08 -3.76
C GLY A 64 -8.09 -9.45 -2.38
N MET A 65 -7.29 -8.39 -2.29
CA MET A 65 -7.01 -7.68 -1.05
C MET A 65 -7.21 -6.19 -1.24
N GLU A 66 -7.75 -5.53 -0.22
CA GLU A 66 -7.91 -4.08 -0.20
C GLU A 66 -7.24 -3.51 1.04
N ILE A 67 -6.30 -2.58 0.85
CA ILE A 67 -5.68 -1.86 1.96
C ILE A 67 -6.61 -0.73 2.37
N ILE A 68 -7.07 -0.76 3.62
CA ILE A 68 -7.96 0.25 4.17
C ILE A 68 -7.17 1.44 4.71
N SER A 69 -6.08 1.16 5.45
CA SER A 69 -5.24 2.21 6.00
C SER A 69 -3.82 1.70 6.24
N PHE A 70 -2.88 2.62 6.20
CA PHE A 70 -1.49 2.36 6.54
C PHE A 70 -0.97 3.53 7.38
N ASP A 71 -0.54 3.22 8.60
CA ASP A 71 0.10 4.19 9.48
C ASP A 71 1.61 3.95 9.44
N PHE A 72 2.33 4.81 8.74
CA PHE A 72 3.78 4.68 8.60
C PHE A 72 4.54 4.94 9.90
N ARG A 73 3.91 5.59 10.90
CA ARG A 73 4.54 5.85 12.20
C ARG A 73 4.69 4.58 13.02
N THR A 74 3.66 3.73 12.96
CA THR A 74 3.62 2.47 13.71
C THR A 74 3.89 1.25 12.84
N ASN A 75 3.98 1.43 11.52
CA ASN A 75 4.02 0.36 10.52
C ASN A 75 2.80 -0.56 10.59
N GLU A 76 1.66 -0.01 10.99
CA GLU A 76 0.40 -0.75 11.10
C GLU A 76 -0.39 -0.64 9.81
N VAL A 77 -0.85 -1.79 9.31
CA VAL A 77 -1.67 -1.88 8.10
C VAL A 77 -2.99 -2.55 8.44
N LYS A 78 -4.08 -1.93 8.01
CA LYS A 78 -5.41 -2.52 8.04
C LYS A 78 -5.80 -2.90 6.62
N PHE A 79 -6.17 -4.14 6.40
CA PHE A 79 -6.58 -4.62 5.09
C PHE A 79 -7.71 -5.64 5.19
N THR A 80 -8.43 -5.82 4.08
CA THR A 80 -9.54 -6.76 3.97
C THR A 80 -9.25 -7.77 2.87
N ILE A 81 -9.61 -9.03 3.12
CA ILE A 81 -9.65 -10.07 2.09
C ILE A 81 -11.02 -9.99 1.41
N MET A 82 -11.04 -9.69 0.12
CA MET A 82 -12.29 -9.42 -0.60
C MET A 82 -13.25 -10.61 -0.63
N ASN A 83 -12.73 -11.83 -0.79
CA ASN A 83 -13.54 -13.05 -0.90
C ASN A 83 -14.31 -13.37 0.36
N THR A 84 -13.73 -13.15 1.53
CA THR A 84 -14.31 -13.55 2.82
C THR A 84 -14.84 -12.36 3.60
N GLY A 85 -14.44 -11.15 3.24
CA GLY A 85 -14.74 -9.94 4.01
C GLY A 85 -13.97 -9.86 5.32
N GLU A 86 -13.04 -10.79 5.58
CA GLU A 86 -12.24 -10.76 6.80
C GLU A 86 -11.34 -9.54 6.81
N MET A 87 -11.27 -8.87 7.97
CA MET A 87 -10.41 -7.73 8.18
C MET A 87 -9.24 -8.13 9.08
N PHE A 88 -8.05 -7.71 8.68
CA PHE A 88 -6.83 -7.93 9.45
C PHE A 88 -6.15 -6.60 9.77
N VAL A 89 -5.61 -6.53 10.97
CA VAL A 89 -4.71 -5.45 11.38
C VAL A 89 -3.36 -6.09 11.64
N VAL A 90 -2.34 -5.66 10.93
CA VAL A 90 -0.98 -6.21 11.06
C VAL A 90 -0.01 -5.09 11.32
N ARG A 91 1.05 -5.40 12.06
CA ARG A 91 2.13 -4.46 12.35
C ARG A 91 3.45 -5.07 11.95
N LYS A 92 4.29 -4.30 11.28
CA LYS A 92 5.65 -4.70 10.94
C LYS A 92 6.56 -4.43 12.13
N VAL A 93 7.16 -5.48 12.68
CA VAL A 93 8.04 -5.39 13.84
C VAL A 93 9.39 -6.00 13.53
N LEU A 94 10.44 -5.46 14.17
CA LEU A 94 11.77 -6.01 14.04
C LEU A 94 11.91 -7.19 14.99
N ASN A 95 12.25 -8.37 14.45
CA ASN A 95 12.60 -9.53 15.28
C ASN A 95 14.04 -9.39 15.72
N GLY A 96 14.27 -9.22 17.02
CA GLY A 96 15.60 -9.03 17.59
C GLY A 96 16.53 -10.24 17.45
N LEU A 97 15.98 -11.45 17.27
CA LEU A 97 16.77 -12.67 17.11
C LEU A 97 17.29 -12.84 15.68
N THR A 98 16.47 -12.50 14.68
CA THR A 98 16.82 -12.68 13.28
C THR A 98 17.30 -11.37 12.62
N ASN A 99 17.11 -10.24 13.28
CA ASN A 99 17.35 -8.89 12.77
C ASN A 99 16.59 -8.60 11.47
N LYS A 100 15.42 -9.23 11.29
CA LYS A 100 14.53 -9.06 10.15
C LYS A 100 13.18 -8.51 10.59
N PHE A 101 12.53 -7.77 9.69
CA PHE A 101 11.17 -7.32 9.93
C PHE A 101 10.18 -8.45 9.65
N GLU A 102 9.19 -8.57 10.54
CA GLU A 102 8.11 -9.55 10.43
C GLU A 102 6.76 -8.87 10.61
N TRP A 103 5.74 -9.40 9.96
CA TRP A 103 4.38 -8.94 10.12
C TRP A 103 3.69 -9.72 11.23
N MET A 104 3.19 -9.01 12.23
CA MET A 104 2.42 -9.61 13.33
C MET A 104 0.95 -9.23 13.18
N VAL A 105 0.07 -10.22 13.30
CA VAL A 105 -1.38 -10.00 13.35
C VAL A 105 -1.74 -9.46 14.72
N MET A 106 -2.42 -8.33 14.73
CA MET A 106 -2.86 -7.65 15.94
C MET A 106 -4.18 -8.23 16.46
#